data_efb330453442c4d4dd7d50fb5634d658
#
_entry.id   efb330453442c4d4dd7d50fb5634d658
#
_cell.length_a   1.000
_cell.length_b   1.000
_cell.length_c   1.000
_cell.angle_alpha   90.00
_cell.angle_beta   90.00
_cell.angle_gamma   90.00
#
_symmetry.space_group_name_H-M   'P 1'
#
loop_
_entity.id
_entity.type
_entity.pdbx_description
1 polymer ?
#
loop_
_entity_poly.entity_id
_entity_poly.type
_entity_poly.pdbx_seq_one_letter_code
_entity_poly.pdbx_strand_id
1 'polypeptide(L)'
;MRKSFLTFMLTLLTGVLFAQQPTRVNVAQGTLEGLNESGIKTFKGIPFAAPPVGDLRWKAPQPVEKWQGVRQAKEFGPNPMQENIFGDMNFGTKKMSEDCLYLNIWTPAKKMNEHLPVLIYFNGGGLMCGSGSEPRYAGDAMARKGIISVTANYREGIFGFFAHPQLSKETSYKGSGNYGFLDQVAAIKWIKDNIAAFGGDPERITIVGESAGSMSVSSLMASPLCKGLFAQAMGSSGSVIGTKKVATLKEAETQGVEMTKKIGCKNIKELRSLSAEELMSKAGVKSVPTYNVDGYFWTKQPYDVFANGEQTKVPLLIGGNNQEMNAMFILRGKPATIENLKEAARAIYGDATDQLFKLYGLNTDSDVMGQSGNNLAGDIFLDYSTWKWGNMHKLTGGQPVYRYRYCHPRPDMVLKDKVAGLAGGVQEKTADTPAAPRALGAVHSADIEYAMGTLPTNRVYDWQPEDYVISDIFSNYYVNFVKTGNPNGLGLVEWPTTNGKAIASVLQIDVNTFVKEDPNMEKRYEIMDGLFWK
;
A
#
# COMPACT_ATOMS: atom_id res chain seq x y z
N MET A 1 59.67 -12.02 50.13
CA MET A 1 58.28 -12.40 50.16
C MET A 1 57.46 -11.11 49.92
N ARG A 2 57.07 -10.86 48.65
CA ARG A 2 56.15 -9.77 48.28
C ARG A 2 54.85 -10.39 47.79
N LYS A 3 53.77 -10.20 48.53
CA LYS A 3 52.42 -10.63 48.15
C LYS A 3 51.80 -9.52 47.26
N SER A 4 51.58 -9.83 45.97
CA SER A 4 50.81 -9.00 45.07
C SER A 4 49.32 -9.28 45.27
N PHE A 5 48.58 -8.26 45.69
CA PHE A 5 47.11 -8.29 45.69
C PHE A 5 46.61 -7.90 44.29
N LEU A 6 45.94 -8.85 43.60
CA LEU A 6 45.25 -8.62 42.35
C LEU A 6 43.80 -8.22 42.70
N THR A 7 43.47 -6.95 42.57
CA THR A 7 42.09 -6.46 42.74
C THR A 7 41.32 -6.68 41.43
N PHE A 8 40.40 -7.64 41.45
CA PHE A 8 39.47 -7.87 40.33
C PHE A 8 38.36 -6.83 40.38
N MET A 9 38.38 -5.87 39.48
CA MET A 9 37.33 -4.88 39.35
C MET A 9 36.20 -5.47 38.49
N LEU A 10 35.11 -5.91 39.15
CA LEU A 10 33.90 -6.43 38.51
C LEU A 10 33.06 -5.24 38.02
N THR A 11 33.16 -4.89 36.74
CA THR A 11 32.27 -3.91 36.11
C THR A 11 30.90 -4.56 35.90
N LEU A 12 29.97 -4.24 36.79
CA LEU A 12 28.53 -4.49 36.56
C LEU A 12 28.06 -3.59 35.38
N LEU A 13 27.89 -4.22 34.19
CA LEU A 13 27.06 -3.62 33.15
C LEU A 13 25.60 -3.72 33.62
N THR A 14 25.09 -2.66 34.24
CA THR A 14 23.66 -2.49 34.43
C THR A 14 23.04 -2.17 33.07
N GLY A 15 22.59 -3.18 32.36
CA GLY A 15 21.69 -3.01 31.23
C GLY A 15 20.41 -2.34 31.75
N VAL A 16 20.21 -1.06 31.43
CA VAL A 16 18.95 -0.37 31.68
C VAL A 16 17.94 -1.01 30.72
N LEU A 17 17.24 -2.01 31.18
CA LEU A 17 16.00 -2.47 30.57
C LEU A 17 15.02 -1.30 30.68
N PHE A 18 14.83 -0.56 29.59
CA PHE A 18 13.71 0.38 29.50
C PHE A 18 12.42 -0.43 29.59
N ALA A 19 11.86 -0.49 30.80
CA ALA A 19 10.59 -1.17 31.03
C ALA A 19 9.50 -0.49 30.21
N GLN A 20 8.77 -1.26 29.43
CA GLN A 20 7.56 -0.79 28.72
C GLN A 20 6.57 -0.28 29.78
N GLN A 21 6.22 0.99 29.70
CA GLN A 21 5.31 1.62 30.65
C GLN A 21 3.89 1.62 30.08
N PRO A 22 2.88 1.14 30.80
CA PRO A 22 1.50 1.23 30.35
C PRO A 22 1.08 2.70 30.20
N THR A 23 0.35 3.00 29.13
CA THR A 23 -0.20 4.32 28.86
C THR A 23 -1.68 4.22 28.48
N ARG A 24 -2.51 5.16 28.92
CA ARG A 24 -3.97 5.12 28.69
C ARG A 24 -4.43 6.34 27.92
N VAL A 25 -5.44 6.11 27.07
CA VAL A 25 -6.20 7.14 26.37
C VAL A 25 -7.69 6.82 26.44
N ASN A 26 -8.52 7.87 26.47
CA ASN A 26 -9.97 7.75 26.37
C ASN A 26 -10.41 8.12 24.96
N VAL A 27 -11.08 7.19 24.29
CA VAL A 27 -11.71 7.37 22.99
C VAL A 27 -13.23 7.32 23.13
N ALA A 28 -13.97 7.65 22.08
CA ALA A 28 -15.44 7.69 22.12
C ALA A 28 -16.08 6.35 22.54
N GLN A 29 -15.38 5.23 22.32
CA GLN A 29 -15.86 3.88 22.62
C GLN A 29 -15.49 3.39 24.03
N GLY A 30 -14.49 3.98 24.70
CA GLY A 30 -14.02 3.58 26.03
C GLY A 30 -12.56 3.88 26.28
N THR A 31 -11.94 3.28 27.31
CA THR A 31 -10.54 3.47 27.65
C THR A 31 -9.68 2.41 26.98
N LEU A 32 -8.56 2.82 26.38
CA LEU A 32 -7.52 1.96 25.82
C LEU A 32 -6.26 2.02 26.67
N GLU A 33 -5.58 0.89 26.84
CA GLU A 33 -4.26 0.81 27.46
C GLU A 33 -3.24 0.22 26.46
N GLY A 34 -2.29 1.06 26.05
CA GLY A 34 -1.16 0.70 25.22
C GLY A 34 0.16 0.70 25.99
N LEU A 35 1.26 0.81 25.27
CA LEU A 35 2.62 0.82 25.81
C LEU A 35 3.33 2.12 25.44
N ASN A 36 4.26 2.56 26.30
CA ASN A 36 5.20 3.63 25.99
C ASN A 36 6.62 3.02 25.93
N GLU A 37 7.22 3.09 24.76
CA GLU A 37 8.56 2.56 24.48
C GLU A 37 9.47 3.68 24.02
N SER A 38 10.40 4.08 24.88
CA SER A 38 11.38 5.15 24.55
C SER A 38 10.73 6.46 24.06
N GLY A 39 9.61 6.84 24.67
CA GLY A 39 8.89 8.09 24.36
C GLY A 39 7.88 7.98 23.22
N ILE A 40 7.78 6.83 22.55
CA ILE A 40 6.71 6.56 21.59
C ILE A 40 5.63 5.73 22.26
N LYS A 41 4.41 6.24 22.25
CA LYS A 41 3.24 5.52 22.76
C LYS A 41 2.65 4.69 21.62
N THR A 42 2.45 3.40 21.87
CA THR A 42 1.91 2.45 20.89
C THR A 42 0.59 1.87 21.37
N PHE A 43 -0.39 1.84 20.48
CA PHE A 43 -1.69 1.22 20.70
C PHE A 43 -1.98 0.30 19.52
N LYS A 44 -2.04 -0.99 19.75
CA LYS A 44 -2.21 -2.03 18.73
C LYS A 44 -3.52 -2.78 18.91
N GLY A 45 -4.15 -3.21 17.82
CA GLY A 45 -5.40 -3.99 17.87
C GLY A 45 -6.60 -3.18 18.37
N ILE A 46 -6.70 -1.91 17.97
CA ILE A 46 -7.85 -1.06 18.27
C ILE A 46 -8.98 -1.38 17.28
N PRO A 47 -10.17 -1.81 17.70
CA PRO A 47 -11.27 -2.04 16.79
C PRO A 47 -11.85 -0.70 16.31
N PHE A 48 -12.00 -0.54 14.99
CA PHE A 48 -12.63 0.63 14.39
C PHE A 48 -14.01 0.36 13.80
N ALA A 49 -14.40 -0.91 13.69
CA ALA A 49 -15.73 -1.35 13.29
C ALA A 49 -16.11 -2.64 14.04
N ALA A 50 -17.39 -2.97 14.06
CA ALA A 50 -17.86 -4.24 14.58
C ALA A 50 -17.32 -5.41 13.76
N PRO A 51 -17.09 -6.60 14.35
CA PRO A 51 -16.62 -7.79 13.64
C PRO A 51 -17.53 -8.14 12.44
N PRO A 52 -17.01 -8.21 11.20
CA PRO A 52 -17.81 -8.49 10.01
C PRO A 52 -18.05 -10.00 9.82
N VAL A 53 -18.58 -10.65 10.85
CA VAL A 53 -18.78 -12.12 10.92
C VAL A 53 -20.25 -12.50 10.78
N GLY A 54 -20.53 -13.74 10.40
CA GLY A 54 -21.89 -14.27 10.31
C GLY A 54 -22.78 -13.44 9.37
N ASP A 55 -23.87 -12.89 9.87
CA ASP A 55 -24.79 -12.05 9.10
C ASP A 55 -24.19 -10.71 8.67
N LEU A 56 -23.07 -10.27 9.27
CA LEU A 56 -22.32 -9.09 8.86
C LEU A 56 -21.28 -9.37 7.76
N ARG A 57 -21.01 -10.63 7.44
CA ARG A 57 -20.19 -10.98 6.26
C ARG A 57 -20.83 -10.37 5.01
N TRP A 58 -20.05 -9.63 4.23
CA TRP A 58 -20.51 -8.85 3.06
C TRP A 58 -21.58 -7.80 3.39
N LYS A 59 -21.44 -7.13 4.51
CA LYS A 59 -22.12 -5.86 4.80
C LYS A 59 -21.12 -4.72 4.96
N ALA A 60 -21.57 -3.51 4.77
CA ALA A 60 -20.79 -2.33 5.12
C ALA A 60 -20.38 -2.40 6.60
N PRO A 61 -19.17 -1.89 6.96
CA PRO A 61 -18.72 -1.91 8.34
C PRO A 61 -19.72 -1.21 9.27
N GLN A 62 -19.99 -1.82 10.41
CA GLN A 62 -20.89 -1.31 11.42
C GLN A 62 -20.11 -0.63 12.55
N PRO A 63 -20.67 0.35 13.25
CA PRO A 63 -20.02 1.02 14.38
C PRO A 63 -19.56 0.05 15.45
N VAL A 64 -18.42 0.34 16.06
CA VAL A 64 -17.91 -0.40 17.24
C VAL A 64 -18.82 -0.14 18.44
N GLU A 65 -19.18 -1.18 19.17
CA GLU A 65 -19.86 -1.06 20.43
C GLU A 65 -18.95 -0.47 21.52
N LYS A 66 -19.52 0.35 22.40
CA LYS A 66 -18.80 0.88 23.56
C LYS A 66 -18.48 -0.25 24.53
N TRP A 67 -17.25 -0.24 25.06
CA TRP A 67 -16.82 -1.21 26.07
C TRP A 67 -16.71 -0.57 27.45
N GLN A 68 -16.90 -1.40 28.49
CA GLN A 68 -16.68 -1.02 29.88
C GLN A 68 -15.23 -1.36 30.30
N GLY A 69 -14.69 -0.58 31.25
CA GLY A 69 -13.34 -0.79 31.77
C GLY A 69 -12.24 -0.41 30.78
N VAL A 70 -11.09 -1.07 30.92
CA VAL A 70 -9.89 -0.78 30.14
C VAL A 70 -9.63 -1.89 29.14
N ARG A 71 -9.69 -1.58 27.84
CA ARG A 71 -9.34 -2.50 26.77
C ARG A 71 -7.82 -2.49 26.55
N GLN A 72 -7.20 -3.67 26.53
CA GLN A 72 -5.80 -3.83 26.23
C GLN A 72 -5.55 -3.60 24.72
N ALA A 73 -4.64 -2.68 24.41
CA ALA A 73 -4.23 -2.32 23.05
C ALA A 73 -2.70 -2.47 22.91
N LYS A 74 -2.16 -3.62 23.30
CA LYS A 74 -0.72 -3.93 23.37
C LYS A 74 -0.26 -4.87 22.27
N GLU A 75 -1.18 -5.63 21.67
CA GLU A 75 -0.91 -6.62 20.63
C GLU A 75 -1.72 -6.32 19.37
N PHE A 76 -1.18 -6.71 18.22
CA PHE A 76 -1.92 -6.63 16.96
C PHE A 76 -3.20 -7.46 16.99
N GLY A 77 -4.27 -6.95 16.39
CA GLY A 77 -5.45 -7.73 16.08
C GLY A 77 -5.16 -8.82 15.03
N PRO A 78 -6.10 -9.74 14.80
CA PRO A 78 -5.95 -10.75 13.74
C PRO A 78 -5.75 -10.13 12.36
N ASN A 79 -4.97 -10.80 11.50
CA ASN A 79 -4.89 -10.49 10.09
C ASN A 79 -6.24 -10.77 9.41
N PRO A 80 -6.60 -10.06 8.33
CA PRO A 80 -7.72 -10.44 7.48
C PRO A 80 -7.58 -11.87 6.98
N MET A 81 -8.71 -12.55 6.73
CA MET A 81 -8.73 -13.85 6.08
C MET A 81 -8.12 -13.73 4.69
N GLN A 82 -7.07 -14.49 4.41
CA GLN A 82 -6.26 -14.41 3.20
C GLN A 82 -5.45 -15.68 2.95
N GLU A 83 -5.11 -15.92 1.68
CA GLU A 83 -4.12 -16.91 1.29
C GLU A 83 -2.73 -16.26 1.23
N ASN A 84 -1.67 -17.01 1.49
CA ASN A 84 -0.29 -16.55 1.36
C ASN A 84 0.16 -16.58 -0.11
N ILE A 85 -0.43 -15.73 -0.95
CA ILE A 85 -0.25 -15.77 -2.40
C ILE A 85 1.14 -15.34 -2.88
N PHE A 86 1.82 -14.50 -2.12
CA PHE A 86 3.18 -14.05 -2.44
C PHE A 86 4.26 -14.92 -1.76
N GLY A 87 3.89 -15.67 -0.71
CA GLY A 87 4.79 -16.59 -0.01
C GLY A 87 5.87 -15.93 0.84
N ASP A 88 5.98 -14.61 0.84
CA ASP A 88 7.07 -13.84 1.43
C ASP A 88 6.63 -12.72 2.37
N MET A 89 5.33 -12.50 2.56
CA MET A 89 4.83 -11.51 3.51
C MET A 89 5.06 -11.95 4.96
N ASN A 90 5.48 -11.01 5.81
CA ASN A 90 5.74 -11.25 7.23
C ASN A 90 4.82 -10.36 8.08
N PHE A 91 4.05 -10.96 8.98
CA PHE A 91 3.08 -10.25 9.81
C PHE A 91 3.46 -10.30 11.29
N GLY A 92 3.16 -9.23 12.02
CA GLY A 92 3.38 -9.12 13.47
C GLY A 92 2.46 -10.00 14.31
N THR A 93 1.49 -10.68 13.70
CA THR A 93 0.64 -11.70 14.32
C THR A 93 0.44 -12.88 13.37
N LYS A 94 0.32 -14.08 13.94
CA LYS A 94 -0.03 -15.30 13.19
C LYS A 94 -1.55 -15.58 13.20
N LYS A 95 -2.31 -14.83 14.00
CA LYS A 95 -3.76 -14.97 14.07
C LYS A 95 -4.39 -14.42 12.80
N MET A 96 -5.38 -15.11 12.26
CA MET A 96 -6.17 -14.73 11.09
C MET A 96 -7.64 -14.93 11.40
N SER A 97 -8.50 -13.99 11.03
CA SER A 97 -9.93 -14.03 11.32
C SER A 97 -10.73 -13.11 10.39
N GLU A 98 -12.01 -13.37 10.20
CA GLU A 98 -12.95 -12.38 9.67
C GLU A 98 -13.12 -11.19 10.62
N ASP A 99 -13.00 -11.40 11.94
CA ASP A 99 -12.88 -10.31 12.92
C ASP A 99 -11.48 -9.68 12.82
N CYS A 100 -11.30 -8.83 11.82
CA CYS A 100 -10.01 -8.26 11.42
C CYS A 100 -9.99 -6.73 11.35
N LEU A 101 -11.10 -6.04 11.63
CA LEU A 101 -11.23 -4.59 11.47
C LEU A 101 -10.58 -3.83 12.63
N TYR A 102 -9.25 -3.89 12.67
CA TYR A 102 -8.39 -3.30 13.68
C TYR A 102 -7.39 -2.33 13.08
N LEU A 103 -7.03 -1.30 13.84
CA LEU A 103 -5.96 -0.35 13.51
C LEU A 103 -4.91 -0.29 14.62
N ASN A 104 -3.75 0.28 14.29
CA ASN A 104 -2.63 0.45 15.19
C ASN A 104 -2.14 1.89 15.12
N ILE A 105 -1.73 2.48 16.25
CA ILE A 105 -1.32 3.88 16.37
C ILE A 105 0.04 3.96 17.07
N TRP A 106 0.95 4.73 16.50
CA TRP A 106 2.22 5.16 17.10
C TRP A 106 2.23 6.67 17.20
N THR A 107 2.37 7.20 18.43
CA THR A 107 2.37 8.64 18.67
C THR A 107 3.53 9.08 19.55
N PRO A 108 4.26 10.14 19.17
CA PRO A 108 5.27 10.78 20.01
C PRO A 108 4.65 11.80 20.98
N ALA A 109 3.35 12.06 20.90
CA ALA A 109 2.68 13.10 21.65
C ALA A 109 2.84 12.93 23.17
N LYS A 110 3.24 13.98 23.85
CA LYS A 110 3.31 14.05 25.31
C LYS A 110 1.95 14.46 25.91
N LYS A 111 1.19 15.26 25.18
CA LYS A 111 -0.12 15.81 25.55
C LYS A 111 -1.14 15.61 24.43
N MET A 112 -2.43 15.65 24.76
CA MET A 112 -3.53 15.52 23.80
C MET A 112 -3.69 16.72 22.85
N ASN A 113 -3.18 17.88 23.19
CA ASN A 113 -3.36 19.13 22.44
C ASN A 113 -2.12 19.54 21.62
N GLU A 114 -1.33 18.58 21.17
CA GLU A 114 -0.14 18.85 20.33
C GLU A 114 -0.48 19.04 18.86
N HIS A 115 -1.67 18.62 18.42
CA HIS A 115 -2.17 18.75 17.04
C HIS A 115 -1.16 18.24 16.00
N LEU A 116 -0.59 17.05 16.25
CA LEU A 116 0.39 16.45 15.37
C LEU A 116 -0.27 15.98 14.06
N PRO A 117 0.39 16.09 12.91
CA PRO A 117 -0.10 15.55 11.66
C PRO A 117 -0.11 14.02 11.71
N VAL A 118 -1.03 13.42 10.94
CA VAL A 118 -1.35 12.01 11.00
C VAL A 118 -1.11 11.37 9.64
N LEU A 119 -0.39 10.26 9.61
CA LEU A 119 -0.22 9.39 8.45
C LEU A 119 -1.04 8.12 8.67
N ILE A 120 -1.92 7.76 7.73
CA ILE A 120 -2.64 6.48 7.70
C ILE A 120 -2.11 5.66 6.54
N TYR A 121 -1.51 4.51 6.83
CA TYR A 121 -0.97 3.59 5.84
C TYR A 121 -1.96 2.43 5.57
N PHE A 122 -2.32 2.24 4.31
CA PHE A 122 -3.07 1.08 3.81
C PHE A 122 -2.10 0.14 3.08
N ASN A 123 -2.10 -1.13 3.49
CA ASN A 123 -1.22 -2.14 2.92
C ASN A 123 -1.54 -2.45 1.44
N GLY A 124 -0.50 -2.85 0.70
CA GLY A 124 -0.63 -3.51 -0.59
C GLY A 124 -0.99 -4.99 -0.46
N GLY A 125 -0.77 -5.75 -1.55
CA GLY A 125 -1.06 -7.18 -1.61
C GLY A 125 -2.21 -7.54 -2.56
N GLY A 126 -2.44 -6.72 -3.59
CA GLY A 126 -3.40 -6.99 -4.66
C GLY A 126 -4.86 -6.96 -4.24
N LEU A 127 -5.21 -6.37 -3.08
CA LEU A 127 -6.52 -6.46 -2.42
C LEU A 127 -6.91 -7.92 -2.08
N MET A 128 -5.95 -8.82 -2.05
CA MET A 128 -6.13 -10.26 -1.78
C MET A 128 -5.50 -10.69 -0.47
N CYS A 129 -4.46 -9.99 -0.03
CA CYS A 129 -3.75 -10.24 1.21
C CYS A 129 -3.03 -8.99 1.70
N GLY A 130 -2.61 -9.00 2.96
CA GLY A 130 -1.89 -7.94 3.63
C GLY A 130 -2.38 -7.74 5.06
N SER A 131 -1.65 -6.95 5.82
CA SER A 131 -2.03 -6.60 7.19
C SER A 131 -1.29 -5.35 7.64
N GLY A 132 -1.97 -4.50 8.39
CA GLY A 132 -1.37 -3.39 9.11
C GLY A 132 -0.40 -3.79 10.23
N SER A 133 -0.21 -5.09 10.46
CA SER A 133 0.77 -5.63 11.41
C SER A 133 2.14 -5.92 10.78
N GLU A 134 2.32 -5.73 9.48
CA GLU A 134 3.60 -5.99 8.81
C GLU A 134 4.69 -5.04 9.31
N PRO A 135 5.87 -5.56 9.73
CA PRO A 135 6.94 -4.73 10.30
C PRO A 135 7.43 -3.61 9.39
N ARG A 136 7.34 -3.77 8.06
CA ARG A 136 7.73 -2.73 7.10
C ARG A 136 6.86 -1.47 7.21
N TYR A 137 5.65 -1.57 7.75
CA TYR A 137 4.72 -0.46 7.96
C TYR A 137 4.74 0.06 9.40
N ALA A 138 5.60 -0.49 10.28
CA ALA A 138 5.69 -0.05 11.67
C ALA A 138 5.90 1.46 11.79
N GLY A 139 5.09 2.09 12.63
CA GLY A 139 5.00 3.56 12.67
C GLY A 139 5.98 4.25 13.60
N ASP A 140 6.85 3.51 14.31
CA ASP A 140 7.74 4.09 15.32
C ASP A 140 8.80 5.03 14.73
N ALA A 141 9.36 4.73 13.55
CA ALA A 141 10.31 5.59 12.86
C ALA A 141 9.65 6.92 12.44
N MET A 142 8.45 6.87 11.89
CA MET A 142 7.66 8.06 11.54
C MET A 142 7.29 8.88 12.79
N ALA A 143 6.91 8.21 13.88
CA ALA A 143 6.60 8.85 15.13
C ALA A 143 7.82 9.58 15.72
N ARG A 144 9.03 9.01 15.63
CA ARG A 144 10.28 9.71 16.03
C ARG A 144 10.56 10.97 15.22
N LYS A 145 10.04 11.08 14.00
CA LYS A 145 10.12 12.28 13.14
C LYS A 145 8.99 13.30 13.43
N GLY A 146 8.18 13.08 14.48
CA GLY A 146 7.20 14.04 15.01
C GLY A 146 5.84 14.02 14.31
N ILE A 147 5.42 12.90 13.76
CA ILE A 147 4.06 12.68 13.23
C ILE A 147 3.41 11.49 13.93
N ILE A 148 2.09 11.40 13.90
CA ILE A 148 1.38 10.17 14.30
C ILE A 148 1.32 9.25 13.09
N SER A 149 1.70 7.98 13.27
CA SER A 149 1.58 6.96 12.24
C SER A 149 0.49 5.95 12.62
N VAL A 150 -0.33 5.59 11.66
CA VAL A 150 -1.43 4.64 11.82
C VAL A 150 -1.39 3.61 10.71
N THR A 151 -1.63 2.34 11.03
CA THR A 151 -1.94 1.29 10.05
C THR A 151 -3.33 0.76 10.31
N ALA A 152 -4.07 0.42 9.26
CA ALA A 152 -5.43 -0.13 9.39
C ALA A 152 -5.61 -1.35 8.48
N ASN A 153 -6.17 -2.42 9.04
CA ASN A 153 -6.62 -3.57 8.27
C ASN A 153 -7.89 -3.21 7.49
N TYR A 154 -8.15 -3.94 6.42
CA TYR A 154 -9.41 -3.96 5.70
C TYR A 154 -9.66 -5.38 5.19
N ARG A 155 -10.91 -5.73 4.89
CA ARG A 155 -11.24 -7.06 4.36
C ARG A 155 -10.64 -7.24 2.98
N GLU A 156 -10.04 -8.41 2.77
CA GLU A 156 -9.30 -8.77 1.57
C GLU A 156 -10.05 -9.84 0.75
N GLY A 157 -9.67 -10.00 -0.52
CA GLY A 157 -10.15 -11.07 -1.38
C GLY A 157 -11.67 -11.18 -1.44
N ILE A 158 -12.18 -12.40 -1.37
CA ILE A 158 -13.63 -12.65 -1.43
C ILE A 158 -14.41 -12.05 -0.25
N PHE A 159 -13.76 -11.79 0.90
CA PHE A 159 -14.40 -11.19 2.06
C PHE A 159 -14.60 -9.68 1.89
N GLY A 160 -13.70 -9.01 1.16
CA GLY A 160 -13.72 -7.57 0.92
C GLY A 160 -14.33 -7.14 -0.40
N PHE A 161 -14.27 -8.00 -1.44
CA PHE A 161 -14.55 -7.60 -2.82
C PHE A 161 -15.41 -8.62 -3.57
N PHE A 162 -16.54 -8.99 -2.99
CA PHE A 162 -17.48 -9.95 -3.56
C PHE A 162 -18.85 -9.30 -3.77
N ALA A 163 -19.28 -9.17 -5.04
CA ALA A 163 -20.58 -8.64 -5.41
C ALA A 163 -21.55 -9.79 -5.78
N HIS A 164 -22.82 -9.65 -5.41
CA HIS A 164 -23.85 -10.63 -5.77
C HIS A 164 -25.23 -9.95 -5.77
N PRO A 165 -26.18 -10.31 -6.70
CA PRO A 165 -27.50 -9.68 -6.77
C PRO A 165 -28.30 -9.77 -5.48
N GLN A 166 -28.16 -10.85 -4.70
CA GLN A 166 -28.83 -11.00 -3.40
C GLN A 166 -28.24 -10.04 -2.36
N LEU A 167 -26.91 -9.81 -2.36
CA LEU A 167 -26.25 -8.84 -1.48
C LEU A 167 -26.69 -7.41 -1.82
N SER A 168 -26.74 -7.04 -3.09
CA SER A 168 -27.21 -5.72 -3.53
C SER A 168 -28.67 -5.46 -3.11
N LYS A 169 -29.53 -6.48 -3.09
CA LYS A 169 -30.91 -6.36 -2.58
C LYS A 169 -30.98 -6.09 -1.07
N GLU A 170 -29.99 -6.51 -0.30
CA GLU A 170 -29.95 -6.31 1.15
C GLU A 170 -29.60 -4.86 1.54
N THR A 171 -29.00 -4.07 0.63
CA THR A 171 -28.55 -2.70 0.91
C THR A 171 -29.57 -1.66 0.43
N SER A 172 -29.66 -0.54 1.15
CA SER A 172 -30.52 0.59 0.77
C SER A 172 -30.07 1.24 -0.55
N TYR A 173 -28.76 1.21 -0.84
CA TYR A 173 -28.15 1.78 -2.04
C TYR A 173 -28.13 0.81 -3.24
N LYS A 174 -28.63 -0.43 -3.07
CA LYS A 174 -28.75 -1.45 -4.14
C LYS A 174 -27.42 -1.82 -4.81
N GLY A 175 -26.33 -1.80 -4.05
CA GLY A 175 -24.97 -2.14 -4.51
C GLY A 175 -24.27 -3.13 -3.58
N SER A 176 -23.20 -3.77 -4.06
CA SER A 176 -22.35 -4.71 -3.32
C SER A 176 -20.95 -4.78 -3.93
N GLY A 177 -19.96 -5.33 -3.19
CA GLY A 177 -18.65 -5.68 -3.72
C GLY A 177 -17.46 -4.83 -3.26
N ASN A 178 -17.67 -3.68 -2.63
CA ASN A 178 -16.61 -2.75 -2.23
C ASN A 178 -16.37 -2.69 -0.72
N TYR A 179 -16.58 -3.79 0.00
CA TYR A 179 -16.57 -3.81 1.47
C TYR A 179 -15.19 -3.46 2.04
N GLY A 180 -14.09 -3.91 1.40
CA GLY A 180 -12.74 -3.56 1.80
C GLY A 180 -12.47 -2.05 1.72
N PHE A 181 -12.95 -1.39 0.67
CA PHE A 181 -12.86 0.08 0.58
C PHE A 181 -13.75 0.79 1.59
N LEU A 182 -14.94 0.25 1.88
CA LEU A 182 -15.81 0.78 2.92
C LEU A 182 -15.17 0.64 4.32
N ASP A 183 -14.40 -0.44 4.56
CA ASP A 183 -13.63 -0.61 5.79
C ASP A 183 -12.57 0.49 5.93
N GLN A 184 -11.87 0.84 4.84
CA GLN A 184 -10.90 1.93 4.83
C GLN A 184 -11.58 3.29 5.11
N VAL A 185 -12.75 3.54 4.55
CA VAL A 185 -13.56 4.73 4.88
C VAL A 185 -13.92 4.76 6.37
N ALA A 186 -14.34 3.63 6.94
CA ALA A 186 -14.67 3.53 8.36
C ALA A 186 -13.44 3.75 9.26
N ALA A 187 -12.27 3.22 8.88
CA ALA A 187 -11.03 3.45 9.59
C ALA A 187 -10.66 4.95 9.61
N ILE A 188 -10.71 5.64 8.46
CA ILE A 188 -10.42 7.08 8.40
C ILE A 188 -11.41 7.88 9.26
N LYS A 189 -12.70 7.56 9.22
CA LYS A 189 -13.72 8.21 10.06
C LYS A 189 -13.44 8.00 11.54
N TRP A 190 -13.16 6.75 11.95
CA TRP A 190 -12.81 6.45 13.34
C TRP A 190 -11.57 7.25 13.80
N ILE A 191 -10.55 7.34 12.95
CA ILE A 191 -9.34 8.12 13.23
C ILE A 191 -9.68 9.60 13.36
N LYS A 192 -10.45 10.16 12.43
CA LYS A 192 -10.88 11.57 12.48
C LYS A 192 -11.63 11.89 13.78
N ASP A 193 -12.46 10.99 14.24
CA ASP A 193 -13.26 11.18 15.46
C ASP A 193 -12.44 11.03 16.75
N ASN A 194 -11.33 10.27 16.75
CA ASN A 194 -10.63 9.88 17.97
C ASN A 194 -9.17 10.33 18.06
N ILE A 195 -8.53 10.75 16.97
CA ILE A 195 -7.06 10.96 16.93
C ILE A 195 -6.58 12.10 17.84
N ALA A 196 -7.45 13.05 18.19
CA ALA A 196 -7.14 14.11 19.14
C ALA A 196 -6.80 13.54 20.53
N ALA A 197 -7.40 12.41 20.94
CA ALA A 197 -7.05 11.73 22.19
C ALA A 197 -5.59 11.20 22.21
N PHE A 198 -5.00 10.99 21.04
CA PHE A 198 -3.61 10.55 20.86
C PHE A 198 -2.65 11.72 20.56
N GLY A 199 -3.14 12.96 20.62
CA GLY A 199 -2.37 14.17 20.35
C GLY A 199 -2.34 14.58 18.87
N GLY A 200 -3.16 13.96 18.02
CA GLY A 200 -3.23 14.25 16.59
C GLY A 200 -4.22 15.34 16.22
N ASP A 201 -4.06 15.84 15.00
CA ASP A 201 -4.96 16.81 14.38
C ASP A 201 -5.89 16.11 13.38
N PRO A 202 -7.21 16.06 13.62
CA PRO A 202 -8.16 15.43 12.73
C PRO A 202 -8.29 16.13 11.36
N GLU A 203 -7.82 17.39 11.24
CA GLU A 203 -7.82 18.11 9.97
C GLU A 203 -6.52 17.95 9.18
N ARG A 204 -5.52 17.25 9.73
CA ARG A 204 -4.20 17.04 9.11
C ARG A 204 -3.90 15.57 8.90
N ILE A 205 -4.85 14.85 8.31
CA ILE A 205 -4.74 13.42 7.98
C ILE A 205 -4.20 13.28 6.56
N THR A 206 -3.14 12.48 6.40
CA THR A 206 -2.60 12.03 5.10
C THR A 206 -2.86 10.54 4.94
N ILE A 207 -3.48 10.14 3.84
CA ILE A 207 -3.63 8.72 3.48
C ILE A 207 -2.50 8.29 2.56
N VAL A 208 -1.93 7.12 2.84
CA VAL A 208 -0.75 6.59 2.15
C VAL A 208 -0.94 5.11 1.81
N GLY A 209 -0.38 4.65 0.71
CA GLY A 209 -0.33 3.24 0.38
C GLY A 209 0.63 2.93 -0.76
N GLU A 210 1.03 1.67 -0.84
CA GLU A 210 1.85 1.12 -1.93
C GLU A 210 1.09 0.00 -2.63
N SER A 211 1.30 -0.18 -3.96
CA SER A 211 0.66 -1.23 -4.75
C SER A 211 -0.88 -1.15 -4.66
N ALA A 212 -1.55 -2.20 -4.23
CA ALA A 212 -2.99 -2.18 -3.95
C ALA A 212 -3.39 -1.15 -2.87
N GLY A 213 -2.49 -0.78 -1.96
CA GLY A 213 -2.68 0.33 -1.03
C GLY A 213 -2.72 1.69 -1.75
N SER A 214 -1.89 1.90 -2.77
CA SER A 214 -1.94 3.07 -3.65
C SER A 214 -3.22 3.08 -4.50
N MET A 215 -3.63 1.90 -5.01
CA MET A 215 -4.95 1.75 -5.65
C MET A 215 -6.07 2.13 -4.68
N SER A 216 -5.97 1.76 -3.41
CA SER A 216 -6.92 2.16 -2.36
C SER A 216 -6.95 3.68 -2.17
N VAL A 217 -5.78 4.35 -2.10
CA VAL A 217 -5.70 5.81 -1.97
C VAL A 217 -6.40 6.51 -3.14
N SER A 218 -6.10 6.12 -4.37
CA SER A 218 -6.76 6.68 -5.57
C SER A 218 -8.26 6.37 -5.61
N SER A 219 -8.69 5.21 -5.10
CA SER A 219 -10.08 4.80 -4.96
C SER A 219 -10.83 5.69 -3.95
N LEU A 220 -10.22 5.95 -2.80
CA LEU A 220 -10.75 6.82 -1.75
C LEU A 220 -10.86 8.28 -2.25
N MET A 221 -9.88 8.77 -3.02
CA MET A 221 -9.96 10.09 -3.64
C MET A 221 -11.13 10.23 -4.63
N ALA A 222 -11.49 9.15 -5.33
CA ALA A 222 -12.60 9.10 -6.26
C ALA A 222 -13.97 8.93 -5.59
N SER A 223 -14.00 8.55 -4.30
CA SER A 223 -15.25 8.27 -3.60
C SER A 223 -15.88 9.52 -2.98
N PRO A 224 -17.18 9.78 -3.21
CA PRO A 224 -17.88 10.86 -2.54
C PRO A 224 -17.96 10.69 -1.01
N LEU A 225 -17.81 9.46 -0.51
CA LEU A 225 -17.83 9.15 0.93
C LEU A 225 -16.61 9.68 1.68
N CYS A 226 -15.55 10.07 0.95
CA CYS A 226 -14.27 10.50 1.51
C CYS A 226 -14.07 12.01 1.51
N LYS A 227 -15.04 12.80 0.99
CA LYS A 227 -14.91 14.27 0.95
C LYS A 227 -14.70 14.83 2.36
N GLY A 228 -13.59 15.59 2.57
CA GLY A 228 -13.25 16.21 3.84
C GLY A 228 -12.72 15.25 4.91
N LEU A 229 -12.40 13.99 4.58
CA LEU A 229 -11.85 13.04 5.54
C LEU A 229 -10.32 13.09 5.67
N PHE A 230 -9.62 13.61 4.67
CA PHE A 230 -8.15 13.75 4.68
C PHE A 230 -7.71 15.01 3.95
N ALA A 231 -6.52 15.48 4.28
CA ALA A 231 -5.93 16.74 3.81
C ALA A 231 -4.84 16.53 2.74
N GLN A 232 -4.21 15.36 2.67
CA GLN A 232 -3.19 14.99 1.68
C GLN A 232 -3.36 13.52 1.29
N ALA A 233 -2.80 13.16 0.11
CA ALA A 233 -2.76 11.79 -0.39
C ALA A 233 -1.37 11.43 -0.93
N MET A 234 -0.92 10.20 -0.69
CA MET A 234 0.34 9.67 -1.19
C MET A 234 0.12 8.27 -1.75
N GLY A 235 0.69 7.99 -2.93
CA GLY A 235 0.60 6.67 -3.52
C GLY A 235 1.89 6.24 -4.20
N SER A 236 2.29 4.99 -3.96
CA SER A 236 3.44 4.35 -4.58
C SER A 236 2.99 3.17 -5.41
N SER A 237 3.42 3.11 -6.68
CA SER A 237 3.30 1.92 -7.54
C SER A 237 1.85 1.43 -7.72
N GLY A 238 0.97 2.25 -8.29
CA GLY A 238 -0.37 1.83 -8.68
C GLY A 238 -1.47 2.85 -8.49
N SER A 239 -2.54 2.71 -9.27
CA SER A 239 -3.80 3.42 -9.05
C SER A 239 -4.99 2.63 -9.58
N VAL A 240 -6.20 3.02 -9.17
CA VAL A 240 -7.44 2.44 -9.69
C VAL A 240 -7.71 2.85 -11.16
N ILE A 241 -7.01 3.88 -11.66
CA ILE A 241 -7.10 4.35 -13.04
C ILE A 241 -6.03 3.62 -13.87
N GLY A 242 -6.31 2.38 -14.24
CA GLY A 242 -5.40 1.55 -15.02
C GLY A 242 -5.62 1.66 -16.53
N THR A 243 -5.45 0.55 -17.22
CA THR A 243 -5.64 0.43 -18.68
C THR A 243 -7.07 0.08 -19.10
N LYS A 244 -7.96 -0.18 -18.13
CA LYS A 244 -9.34 -0.60 -18.34
C LYS A 244 -10.27 0.11 -17.36
N LYS A 245 -11.54 0.26 -17.78
CA LYS A 245 -12.61 0.69 -16.89
C LYS A 245 -12.81 -0.32 -15.75
N VAL A 246 -13.18 0.20 -14.59
CA VAL A 246 -13.61 -0.63 -13.46
C VAL A 246 -14.91 -1.35 -13.83
N ALA A 247 -15.10 -2.56 -13.34
CA ALA A 247 -16.30 -3.35 -13.60
C ALA A 247 -17.58 -2.58 -13.21
N THR A 248 -18.64 -2.78 -13.98
CA THR A 248 -19.97 -2.36 -13.56
C THR A 248 -20.50 -3.30 -12.46
N LEU A 249 -21.47 -2.84 -11.68
CA LEU A 249 -22.14 -3.68 -10.68
C LEU A 249 -22.68 -4.97 -11.30
N LYS A 250 -23.29 -4.88 -12.50
CA LYS A 250 -23.85 -6.04 -13.21
C LYS A 250 -22.77 -7.08 -13.57
N GLU A 251 -21.63 -6.64 -14.07
CA GLU A 251 -20.50 -7.54 -14.38
C GLU A 251 -19.97 -8.20 -13.13
N ALA A 252 -19.77 -7.45 -12.04
CA ALA A 252 -19.30 -7.96 -10.76
C ALA A 252 -20.31 -8.94 -10.13
N GLU A 253 -21.60 -8.64 -10.19
CA GLU A 253 -22.67 -9.55 -9.73
C GLU A 253 -22.72 -10.84 -10.55
N THR A 254 -22.50 -10.77 -11.86
CA THR A 254 -22.43 -11.96 -12.73
C THR A 254 -21.28 -12.86 -12.31
N GLN A 255 -20.09 -12.28 -12.10
CA GLN A 255 -18.93 -13.03 -11.59
C GLN A 255 -19.19 -13.64 -10.20
N GLY A 256 -19.91 -12.91 -9.33
CA GLY A 256 -20.28 -13.42 -8.01
C GLY A 256 -21.25 -14.60 -8.07
N VAL A 257 -22.22 -14.59 -8.99
CA VAL A 257 -23.11 -15.75 -9.24
C VAL A 257 -22.32 -16.96 -9.75
N GLU A 258 -21.38 -16.74 -10.66
CA GLU A 258 -20.50 -17.82 -11.16
C GLU A 258 -19.62 -18.39 -10.05
N MET A 259 -19.03 -17.53 -9.22
CA MET A 259 -18.24 -17.94 -8.06
C MET A 259 -19.09 -18.72 -7.05
N THR A 260 -20.31 -18.29 -6.76
CA THR A 260 -21.25 -18.99 -5.88
C THR A 260 -21.50 -20.42 -6.35
N LYS A 261 -21.73 -20.61 -7.66
CA LYS A 261 -21.89 -21.94 -8.29
C LYS A 261 -20.60 -22.76 -8.19
N LYS A 262 -19.45 -22.16 -8.48
CA LYS A 262 -18.13 -22.82 -8.39
C LYS A 262 -17.84 -23.35 -6.98
N ILE A 263 -18.22 -22.59 -5.94
CA ILE A 263 -18.08 -22.99 -4.54
C ILE A 263 -19.04 -24.13 -4.18
N GLY A 264 -20.07 -24.39 -4.98
CA GLY A 264 -21.08 -25.41 -4.75
C GLY A 264 -22.28 -24.93 -3.93
N CYS A 265 -22.47 -23.60 -3.82
CA CYS A 265 -23.58 -22.97 -3.11
C CYS A 265 -24.66 -22.47 -4.07
N LYS A 266 -25.91 -22.39 -3.61
CA LYS A 266 -27.06 -21.94 -4.40
C LYS A 266 -27.40 -20.46 -4.17
N ASN A 267 -26.99 -19.91 -3.03
CA ASN A 267 -27.39 -18.57 -2.59
C ASN A 267 -26.45 -18.03 -1.50
N ILE A 268 -26.62 -16.74 -1.15
CA ILE A 268 -25.81 -16.06 -0.12
C ILE A 268 -25.98 -16.66 1.27
N LYS A 269 -27.15 -17.19 1.60
CA LYS A 269 -27.38 -17.84 2.91
C LYS A 269 -26.48 -19.07 3.07
N GLU A 270 -26.37 -19.90 2.03
CA GLU A 270 -25.46 -21.06 2.04
C GLU A 270 -23.99 -20.62 2.07
N LEU A 271 -23.60 -19.58 1.31
CA LEU A 271 -22.26 -19.03 1.39
C LEU A 271 -21.90 -18.49 2.77
N ARG A 272 -22.83 -17.79 3.45
CA ARG A 272 -22.62 -17.28 4.82
C ARG A 272 -22.55 -18.40 5.86
N SER A 273 -23.11 -19.58 5.60
CA SER A 273 -23.04 -20.72 6.52
C SER A 273 -21.70 -21.47 6.47
N LEU A 274 -20.88 -21.23 5.45
CA LEU A 274 -19.52 -21.78 5.38
C LEU A 274 -18.62 -21.11 6.41
N SER A 275 -17.69 -21.87 7.01
CA SER A 275 -16.59 -21.25 7.76
C SER A 275 -15.74 -20.36 6.85
N ALA A 276 -14.97 -19.46 7.41
CA ALA A 276 -14.09 -18.59 6.63
C ALA A 276 -13.05 -19.40 5.84
N GLU A 277 -12.49 -20.44 6.47
CA GLU A 277 -11.51 -21.34 5.89
C GLU A 277 -12.12 -22.17 4.74
N GLU A 278 -13.34 -22.69 4.92
CA GLU A 278 -14.04 -23.42 3.86
C GLU A 278 -14.35 -22.51 2.66
N LEU A 279 -14.83 -21.29 2.93
CA LEU A 279 -15.12 -20.31 1.88
C LEU A 279 -13.85 -19.97 1.10
N MET A 280 -12.76 -19.68 1.78
CA MET A 280 -11.46 -19.33 1.18
C MET A 280 -10.91 -20.49 0.35
N SER A 281 -10.88 -21.69 0.89
CA SER A 281 -10.41 -22.90 0.21
C SER A 281 -11.22 -23.20 -1.05
N LYS A 282 -12.56 -23.10 -1.00
CA LYS A 282 -13.43 -23.35 -2.14
C LYS A 282 -13.37 -22.26 -3.20
N ALA A 283 -13.22 -20.99 -2.80
CA ALA A 283 -13.03 -19.88 -3.73
C ALA A 283 -11.72 -20.01 -4.51
N GLY A 284 -10.65 -20.43 -3.80
CA GLY A 284 -9.32 -20.67 -4.33
C GLY A 284 -8.51 -19.39 -4.53
N VAL A 285 -7.19 -19.54 -4.59
CA VAL A 285 -6.18 -18.47 -4.69
C VAL A 285 -6.38 -17.54 -5.90
N LYS A 286 -7.06 -18.02 -6.93
CA LYS A 286 -7.30 -17.27 -8.18
C LYS A 286 -8.59 -16.43 -8.15
N SER A 287 -9.28 -16.31 -7.02
CA SER A 287 -10.43 -15.42 -6.91
C SER A 287 -9.94 -13.97 -6.80
N VAL A 288 -9.71 -13.36 -7.95
CA VAL A 288 -9.28 -11.94 -8.03
C VAL A 288 -10.40 -11.06 -7.50
N PRO A 289 -10.10 -10.09 -6.64
CA PRO A 289 -11.08 -9.12 -6.16
C PRO A 289 -11.78 -8.39 -7.31
N THR A 290 -13.11 -8.30 -7.25
CA THR A 290 -13.89 -7.57 -8.24
C THR A 290 -14.52 -6.34 -7.60
N TYR A 291 -13.75 -5.26 -7.51
CA TYR A 291 -14.27 -3.94 -7.16
C TYR A 291 -15.04 -3.38 -8.35
N ASN A 292 -16.08 -2.59 -8.07
CA ASN A 292 -17.03 -2.19 -9.11
C ASN A 292 -17.70 -0.84 -8.84
N VAL A 293 -18.29 -0.24 -9.87
CA VAL A 293 -19.12 0.96 -9.73
C VAL A 293 -20.46 0.52 -9.16
N ASP A 294 -20.60 0.59 -7.83
CA ASP A 294 -21.75 0.09 -7.07
C ASP A 294 -22.84 1.13 -6.82
N GLY A 295 -22.63 2.38 -7.27
CA GLY A 295 -23.55 3.49 -7.04
C GLY A 295 -23.48 4.11 -5.64
N TYR A 296 -22.63 3.61 -4.75
CA TYR A 296 -22.48 4.08 -3.37
C TYR A 296 -21.04 4.48 -3.03
N PHE A 297 -20.10 3.52 -3.04
CA PHE A 297 -18.68 3.84 -2.87
C PHE A 297 -18.16 4.62 -4.08
N TRP A 298 -18.51 4.18 -5.30
CA TRP A 298 -18.34 4.94 -6.53
C TRP A 298 -19.68 5.11 -7.24
N THR A 299 -20.08 6.34 -7.46
CA THR A 299 -21.32 6.69 -8.19
C THR A 299 -21.13 6.69 -9.71
N LYS A 300 -19.88 6.69 -10.17
CA LYS A 300 -19.44 6.61 -11.59
C LYS A 300 -18.03 6.05 -11.68
N GLN A 301 -17.52 5.83 -12.88
CA GLN A 301 -16.16 5.35 -13.11
C GLN A 301 -15.15 6.28 -12.43
N PRO A 302 -14.14 5.75 -11.70
CA PRO A 302 -13.07 6.59 -11.13
C PRO A 302 -12.39 7.48 -12.16
N TYR A 303 -12.18 6.97 -13.39
CA TYR A 303 -11.68 7.78 -14.50
C TYR A 303 -12.53 9.03 -14.73
N ASP A 304 -13.86 8.90 -14.83
CA ASP A 304 -14.77 10.02 -15.09
C ASP A 304 -14.78 11.02 -13.91
N VAL A 305 -14.66 10.51 -12.67
CA VAL A 305 -14.54 11.38 -11.48
C VAL A 305 -13.32 12.28 -11.59
N PHE A 306 -12.16 11.74 -11.94
CA PHE A 306 -10.93 12.53 -12.10
C PHE A 306 -10.98 13.40 -13.36
N ALA A 307 -11.52 12.92 -14.47
CA ALA A 307 -11.64 13.71 -15.70
C ALA A 307 -12.51 14.96 -15.51
N ASN A 308 -13.57 14.85 -14.71
CA ASN A 308 -14.49 15.94 -14.40
C ASN A 308 -14.04 16.83 -13.23
N GLY A 309 -12.91 16.52 -12.57
CA GLY A 309 -12.43 17.25 -11.39
C GLY A 309 -13.33 17.12 -10.16
N GLU A 310 -13.98 15.97 -10.00
CA GLU A 310 -14.91 15.68 -8.89
C GLU A 310 -14.26 14.94 -7.73
N GLN A 311 -13.01 14.47 -7.90
CA GLN A 311 -12.22 13.80 -6.87
C GLN A 311 -11.96 14.70 -5.67
N THR A 312 -11.57 14.12 -4.55
CA THR A 312 -11.07 14.88 -3.38
C THR A 312 -9.82 15.66 -3.79
N LYS A 313 -9.88 17.00 -3.71
CA LYS A 313 -8.85 17.93 -4.17
C LYS A 313 -7.88 18.25 -3.04
N VAL A 314 -6.80 17.51 -2.96
CA VAL A 314 -5.75 17.65 -1.95
C VAL A 314 -4.37 17.57 -2.62
N PRO A 315 -3.29 18.09 -1.99
CA PRO A 315 -1.93 17.83 -2.44
C PRO A 315 -1.67 16.33 -2.62
N LEU A 316 -0.98 15.96 -3.72
CA LEU A 316 -0.74 14.57 -4.09
C LEU A 316 0.75 14.31 -4.30
N LEU A 317 1.28 13.27 -3.64
CA LEU A 317 2.61 12.75 -3.88
C LEU A 317 2.50 11.33 -4.42
N ILE A 318 3.07 11.08 -5.61
CA ILE A 318 3.04 9.78 -6.27
C ILE A 318 4.44 9.36 -6.71
N GLY A 319 4.63 8.06 -6.85
CA GLY A 319 5.85 7.52 -7.41
C GLY A 319 5.79 6.02 -7.63
N GLY A 320 6.96 5.46 -7.84
CA GLY A 320 7.17 4.02 -8.05
C GLY A 320 8.65 3.70 -8.17
N ASN A 321 8.95 2.44 -8.35
CA ASN A 321 10.29 1.90 -8.43
C ASN A 321 10.77 1.88 -9.90
N ASN A 322 12.08 1.99 -10.14
CA ASN A 322 12.59 2.03 -11.51
C ASN A 322 12.70 0.65 -12.19
N GLN A 323 12.34 -0.41 -11.46
CA GLN A 323 12.22 -1.78 -11.97
C GLN A 323 11.01 -2.47 -11.35
N GLU A 324 9.80 -1.91 -11.51
CA GLU A 324 8.56 -2.50 -10.96
C GLU A 324 8.39 -3.97 -11.35
N MET A 325 8.76 -4.32 -12.59
CA MET A 325 8.79 -5.68 -13.13
C MET A 325 9.94 -5.84 -14.14
N ASN A 326 10.24 -7.09 -14.48
CA ASN A 326 11.12 -7.41 -15.61
C ASN A 326 10.33 -8.01 -16.79
N ALA A 327 10.96 -8.12 -17.95
CA ALA A 327 10.32 -8.59 -19.18
C ALA A 327 9.72 -10.01 -19.09
N MET A 328 10.17 -10.87 -18.16
CA MET A 328 9.62 -12.21 -17.97
C MET A 328 8.14 -12.19 -17.58
N PHE A 329 7.68 -11.11 -16.92
CA PHE A 329 6.27 -10.86 -16.63
C PHE A 329 5.41 -10.83 -17.90
N ILE A 330 5.92 -10.24 -18.98
CA ILE A 330 5.25 -10.14 -20.28
C ILE A 330 5.42 -11.43 -21.09
N LEU A 331 6.63 -11.99 -21.07
CA LEU A 331 7.02 -13.17 -21.87
C LEU A 331 6.33 -14.46 -21.43
N ARG A 332 5.90 -14.56 -20.16
CA ARG A 332 5.14 -15.71 -19.62
C ARG A 332 5.78 -17.07 -19.93
N GLY A 333 7.10 -17.15 -19.75
CA GLY A 333 7.86 -18.38 -19.96
C GLY A 333 8.44 -18.54 -21.38
N LYS A 334 8.13 -17.65 -22.33
CA LYS A 334 8.83 -17.62 -23.64
C LYS A 334 10.29 -17.17 -23.46
N PRO A 335 11.22 -17.57 -24.35
CA PRO A 335 12.60 -17.06 -24.35
C PRO A 335 12.68 -15.53 -24.43
N ALA A 336 13.67 -14.96 -23.77
CA ALA A 336 13.89 -13.51 -23.69
C ALA A 336 14.51 -12.98 -25.01
N THR A 337 13.75 -12.98 -26.08
CA THR A 337 14.13 -12.41 -27.39
C THR A 337 13.26 -11.20 -27.70
N ILE A 338 13.82 -10.28 -28.51
CA ILE A 338 13.11 -9.07 -28.95
C ILE A 338 11.84 -9.42 -29.73
N GLU A 339 11.88 -10.49 -30.52
CA GLU A 339 10.75 -10.98 -31.30
C GLU A 339 9.61 -11.46 -30.40
N ASN A 340 9.90 -12.30 -29.40
CA ASN A 340 8.90 -12.78 -28.44
C ASN A 340 8.31 -11.64 -27.61
N LEU A 341 9.14 -10.69 -27.18
CA LEU A 341 8.69 -9.52 -26.44
C LEU A 341 7.79 -8.65 -27.31
N LYS A 342 8.14 -8.46 -28.58
CA LYS A 342 7.37 -7.67 -29.54
C LYS A 342 6.03 -8.32 -29.85
N GLU A 343 5.98 -9.62 -30.04
CA GLU A 343 4.73 -10.39 -30.21
C GLU A 343 3.82 -10.23 -29.00
N ALA A 344 4.35 -10.39 -27.79
CA ALA A 344 3.58 -10.24 -26.54
C ALA A 344 3.07 -8.79 -26.34
N ALA A 345 3.92 -7.79 -26.64
CA ALA A 345 3.53 -6.38 -26.56
C ALA A 345 2.47 -6.01 -27.61
N ARG A 346 2.51 -6.61 -28.80
CA ARG A 346 1.53 -6.35 -29.86
C ARG A 346 0.11 -6.78 -29.45
N ALA A 347 -0.03 -7.79 -28.60
CA ALA A 347 -1.32 -8.18 -28.03
C ALA A 347 -1.91 -7.10 -27.10
N ILE A 348 -1.09 -6.18 -26.58
CA ILE A 348 -1.49 -5.09 -25.67
C ILE A 348 -1.66 -3.77 -26.44
N TYR A 349 -0.71 -3.43 -27.31
CA TYR A 349 -0.57 -2.11 -27.92
C TYR A 349 -0.93 -2.07 -29.40
N GLY A 350 -1.21 -3.22 -30.05
CA GLY A 350 -1.57 -3.30 -31.46
C GLY A 350 -0.51 -2.65 -32.37
N ASP A 351 -0.96 -1.79 -33.27
CA ASP A 351 -0.11 -1.12 -34.25
C ASP A 351 0.88 -0.11 -33.64
N ALA A 352 0.63 0.36 -32.42
CA ALA A 352 1.52 1.29 -31.73
C ALA A 352 2.82 0.62 -31.20
N THR A 353 2.90 -0.72 -31.23
CA THR A 353 4.04 -1.49 -30.68
C THR A 353 5.39 -1.03 -31.23
N ASP A 354 5.52 -0.85 -32.55
CA ASP A 354 6.79 -0.46 -33.17
C ASP A 354 7.25 0.95 -32.76
N GLN A 355 6.29 1.88 -32.60
CA GLN A 355 6.56 3.22 -32.11
C GLN A 355 6.99 3.20 -30.64
N LEU A 356 6.31 2.40 -29.81
CA LEU A 356 6.66 2.25 -28.38
C LEU A 356 8.04 1.60 -28.21
N PHE A 357 8.36 0.55 -28.97
CA PHE A 357 9.67 -0.11 -28.91
C PHE A 357 10.80 0.87 -29.20
N LYS A 358 10.64 1.76 -30.18
CA LYS A 358 11.58 2.86 -30.43
C LYS A 358 11.77 3.76 -29.21
N LEU A 359 10.67 4.16 -28.54
CA LEU A 359 10.71 5.05 -27.38
C LEU A 359 11.30 4.36 -26.13
N TYR A 360 11.18 3.04 -26.01
CA TYR A 360 11.85 2.25 -24.98
C TYR A 360 13.32 1.99 -25.27
N GLY A 361 13.77 2.11 -26.53
CA GLY A 361 15.10 1.69 -26.95
C GLY A 361 15.26 0.18 -27.04
N LEU A 362 14.19 -0.55 -27.37
CA LEU A 362 14.15 -2.00 -27.54
C LEU A 362 14.53 -2.37 -28.99
N ASN A 363 15.76 -2.78 -29.23
CA ASN A 363 16.30 -3.07 -30.56
C ASN A 363 16.85 -4.49 -30.71
N THR A 364 17.38 -5.07 -29.62
CA THR A 364 18.10 -6.34 -29.62
C THR A 364 17.65 -7.23 -28.46
N ASP A 365 17.98 -8.53 -28.49
CA ASP A 365 17.68 -9.47 -27.42
C ASP A 365 18.31 -9.06 -26.06
N SER A 366 19.47 -8.40 -26.09
CA SER A 366 20.11 -7.90 -24.87
C SER A 366 19.31 -6.79 -24.17
N ASP A 367 18.49 -6.03 -24.91
CA ASP A 367 17.65 -4.98 -24.33
C ASP A 367 16.45 -5.54 -23.55
N VAL A 368 16.05 -6.79 -23.86
CA VAL A 368 14.85 -7.44 -23.28
C VAL A 368 14.97 -7.58 -21.76
N MET A 369 16.11 -8.06 -21.28
CA MET A 369 16.37 -8.20 -19.84
C MET A 369 17.12 -7.01 -19.25
N GLY A 370 17.32 -5.95 -20.05
CA GLY A 370 17.89 -4.68 -19.64
C GLY A 370 16.86 -3.69 -19.11
N GLN A 371 17.31 -2.45 -18.86
CA GLN A 371 16.44 -1.37 -18.36
C GLN A 371 15.27 -1.08 -19.31
N SER A 372 15.46 -1.21 -20.63
CA SER A 372 14.42 -1.00 -21.64
C SER A 372 13.25 -1.98 -21.49
N GLY A 373 13.55 -3.27 -21.34
CA GLY A 373 12.54 -4.30 -21.11
C GLY A 373 11.88 -4.17 -19.74
N ASN A 374 12.65 -3.79 -18.70
CA ASN A 374 12.11 -3.50 -17.37
C ASN A 374 11.16 -2.30 -17.39
N ASN A 375 11.48 -1.23 -18.12
CA ASN A 375 10.59 -0.07 -18.27
C ASN A 375 9.27 -0.47 -18.96
N LEU A 376 9.33 -1.26 -20.04
CA LEU A 376 8.12 -1.76 -20.70
C LEU A 376 7.26 -2.59 -19.74
N ALA A 377 7.89 -3.49 -18.98
CA ALA A 377 7.19 -4.34 -18.02
C ALA A 377 6.58 -3.53 -16.86
N GLY A 378 7.32 -2.56 -16.33
CA GLY A 378 6.85 -1.66 -15.28
C GLY A 378 5.67 -0.80 -15.74
N ASP A 379 5.75 -0.25 -16.97
CA ASP A 379 4.68 0.56 -17.54
C ASP A 379 3.37 -0.27 -17.72
N ILE A 380 3.49 -1.53 -18.15
CA ILE A 380 2.35 -2.45 -18.24
C ILE A 380 1.80 -2.82 -16.86
N PHE A 381 2.68 -2.99 -15.89
CA PHE A 381 2.30 -3.42 -14.55
C PHE A 381 1.60 -2.31 -13.76
N LEU A 382 2.31 -1.22 -13.42
CA LEU A 382 1.77 -0.17 -12.53
C LEU A 382 2.18 1.26 -12.87
N ASP A 383 3.31 1.49 -13.57
CA ASP A 383 3.87 2.83 -13.77
C ASP A 383 2.92 3.74 -14.57
N TYR A 384 2.31 3.21 -15.64
CA TYR A 384 1.34 3.96 -16.43
C TYR A 384 0.11 4.37 -15.59
N SER A 385 -0.43 3.45 -14.78
CA SER A 385 -1.59 3.75 -13.93
C SER A 385 -1.30 4.83 -12.89
N THR A 386 -0.10 4.80 -12.32
CA THR A 386 0.38 5.80 -11.37
C THR A 386 0.52 7.17 -12.03
N TRP A 387 1.17 7.22 -13.20
CA TRP A 387 1.28 8.44 -13.99
C TRP A 387 -0.09 8.99 -14.38
N LYS A 388 -1.00 8.14 -14.88
CA LYS A 388 -2.34 8.54 -15.32
C LYS A 388 -3.11 9.23 -14.20
N TRP A 389 -3.10 8.64 -13.01
CA TRP A 389 -3.73 9.24 -11.83
C TRP A 389 -3.17 10.62 -11.51
N GLY A 390 -1.83 10.75 -11.39
CA GLY A 390 -1.19 12.02 -11.11
C GLY A 390 -1.43 13.06 -12.20
N ASN A 391 -1.40 12.65 -13.48
CA ASN A 391 -1.63 13.54 -14.61
C ASN A 391 -3.08 14.07 -14.62
N MET A 392 -4.08 13.21 -14.38
CA MET A 392 -5.46 13.65 -14.28
C MET A 392 -5.67 14.60 -13.10
N HIS A 393 -5.10 14.27 -11.94
CA HIS A 393 -5.20 15.15 -10.77
C HIS A 393 -4.48 16.50 -10.99
N LYS A 394 -3.33 16.50 -11.65
CA LYS A 394 -2.61 17.71 -12.06
C LYS A 394 -3.50 18.64 -12.92
N LEU A 395 -4.25 18.06 -13.85
CA LEU A 395 -5.08 18.82 -14.81
C LEU A 395 -6.38 19.35 -14.19
N THR A 396 -6.99 18.60 -13.27
CA THR A 396 -8.35 18.88 -12.78
C THR A 396 -8.44 19.15 -11.28
N GLY A 397 -7.41 18.80 -10.51
CA GLY A 397 -7.42 18.89 -9.05
C GLY A 397 -7.12 20.28 -8.50
N GLY A 398 -6.36 21.09 -9.23
CA GLY A 398 -5.95 22.43 -8.78
C GLY A 398 -5.03 22.41 -7.54
N GLN A 399 -4.40 21.28 -7.25
CA GLN A 399 -3.52 21.07 -6.11
C GLN A 399 -2.11 20.66 -6.57
N PRO A 400 -1.06 20.88 -5.76
CA PRO A 400 0.28 20.44 -6.09
C PRO A 400 0.35 18.92 -6.27
N VAL A 401 1.04 18.48 -7.33
CA VAL A 401 1.35 17.07 -7.59
C VAL A 401 2.87 16.91 -7.66
N TYR A 402 3.41 16.04 -6.82
CA TYR A 402 4.83 15.70 -6.78
C TYR A 402 5.01 14.27 -7.27
N ARG A 403 6.05 14.02 -8.09
CA ARG A 403 6.33 12.69 -8.63
C ARG A 403 7.77 12.29 -8.37
N TYR A 404 7.99 11.05 -7.88
CA TYR A 404 9.31 10.46 -7.71
C TYR A 404 9.47 9.16 -8.51
N ARG A 405 10.71 8.75 -8.67
CA ARG A 405 11.13 7.40 -9.04
C ARG A 405 12.20 6.95 -8.05
N TYR A 406 11.94 5.88 -7.35
CA TYR A 406 12.91 5.27 -6.44
C TYR A 406 13.82 4.35 -7.25
N CYS A 407 15.16 4.56 -7.17
CA CYS A 407 16.11 3.96 -8.10
C CYS A 407 17.13 3.04 -7.42
N HIS A 408 17.23 3.09 -6.08
CA HIS A 408 18.25 2.34 -5.36
C HIS A 408 17.85 0.86 -5.21
N PRO A 409 18.63 -0.11 -5.73
CA PRO A 409 18.35 -1.53 -5.54
C PRO A 409 18.57 -1.91 -4.08
N ARG A 410 17.77 -2.86 -3.58
CA ARG A 410 18.06 -3.47 -2.27
C ARG A 410 19.45 -4.12 -2.27
N PRO A 411 20.18 -4.10 -1.12
CA PRO A 411 21.47 -4.78 -1.01
C PRO A 411 21.32 -6.31 -1.09
N ASP A 412 22.44 -7.02 -1.05
CA ASP A 412 22.43 -8.48 -1.09
C ASP A 412 21.68 -9.06 0.11
N MET A 413 21.06 -10.24 -0.10
CA MET A 413 20.39 -10.96 0.95
C MET A 413 21.41 -11.64 1.89
N VAL A 414 21.15 -11.60 3.19
CA VAL A 414 21.92 -12.38 4.19
C VAL A 414 21.64 -13.88 4.08
N LEU A 415 20.46 -14.28 3.59
CA LEU A 415 20.00 -15.66 3.43
C LEU A 415 20.38 -16.20 2.05
N LYS A 416 21.42 -17.02 1.97
CA LYS A 416 21.96 -17.54 0.68
C LYS A 416 21.12 -18.68 0.06
N ASP A 417 20.34 -19.38 0.88
CA ASP A 417 19.48 -20.52 0.52
C ASP A 417 18.05 -20.13 0.18
N LYS A 418 17.74 -18.84 0.17
CA LYS A 418 16.43 -18.27 -0.14
C LYS A 418 16.48 -17.43 -1.42
N VAL A 419 15.31 -17.09 -1.93
CA VAL A 419 15.14 -16.09 -3.00
C VAL A 419 14.24 -14.96 -2.51
N ALA A 420 14.51 -13.75 -3.00
CA ALA A 420 13.68 -12.59 -2.69
C ALA A 420 12.29 -12.77 -3.32
N GLY A 421 11.25 -12.48 -2.55
CA GLY A 421 9.87 -12.44 -3.01
C GLY A 421 9.45 -11.05 -3.47
N LEU A 422 8.31 -10.97 -4.12
CA LEU A 422 7.74 -9.73 -4.65
C LEU A 422 7.31 -8.75 -3.53
N ALA A 423 6.87 -9.30 -2.39
CA ALA A 423 6.41 -8.50 -1.25
C ALA A 423 7.52 -8.13 -0.26
N GLY A 424 8.79 -8.30 -0.64
CA GLY A 424 9.96 -7.84 0.11
C GLY A 424 10.48 -8.80 1.19
N GLY A 425 9.90 -9.99 1.33
CA GLY A 425 10.40 -11.08 2.14
C GLY A 425 11.14 -12.13 1.33
N VAL A 426 11.11 -13.39 1.77
CA VAL A 426 11.82 -14.51 1.13
C VAL A 426 10.90 -15.69 0.86
N GLN A 427 11.27 -16.44 -0.17
CA GLN A 427 10.68 -17.73 -0.52
C GLN A 427 11.72 -18.83 -0.42
N GLU A 428 11.27 -20.08 -0.23
CA GLU A 428 12.15 -21.25 -0.26
C GLU A 428 12.75 -21.43 -1.67
N LYS A 429 14.06 -21.63 -1.72
CA LYS A 429 14.74 -22.00 -2.96
C LYS A 429 14.56 -23.50 -3.20
N THR A 430 13.85 -23.86 -4.26
CA THR A 430 13.71 -25.25 -4.72
C THR A 430 14.67 -25.53 -5.86
N ALA A 431 14.89 -26.82 -6.19
CA ALA A 431 15.74 -27.21 -7.31
C ALA A 431 15.23 -26.63 -8.66
N ASP A 432 13.91 -26.42 -8.76
CA ASP A 432 13.26 -25.86 -9.95
C ASP A 432 13.12 -24.33 -9.90
N THR A 433 13.60 -23.68 -8.85
CA THR A 433 13.54 -22.22 -8.73
C THR A 433 14.53 -21.62 -9.74
N PRO A 434 14.09 -20.92 -10.79
CA PRO A 434 15.00 -20.27 -11.72
C PRO A 434 15.91 -19.29 -10.98
N ALA A 435 17.16 -19.19 -11.41
CA ALA A 435 18.04 -18.12 -10.94
C ALA A 435 17.37 -16.78 -11.31
N ALA A 436 16.89 -16.05 -10.32
CA ALA A 436 16.34 -14.71 -10.56
C ALA A 436 17.48 -13.83 -11.13
N PRO A 437 17.27 -13.12 -12.25
CA PRO A 437 18.22 -12.14 -12.72
C PRO A 437 18.49 -11.13 -11.60
N ARG A 438 19.75 -10.72 -11.43
CA ARG A 438 20.07 -9.63 -10.50
C ARG A 438 19.26 -8.40 -10.90
N ALA A 439 18.58 -7.79 -9.95
CA ALA A 439 17.86 -6.54 -10.17
C ALA A 439 18.84 -5.44 -10.60
N LEU A 440 18.49 -4.71 -11.66
CA LEU A 440 19.25 -3.58 -12.17
C LEU A 440 18.90 -2.29 -11.42
N GLY A 441 17.78 -2.28 -10.71
CA GLY A 441 17.26 -1.15 -9.94
C GLY A 441 16.35 -1.62 -8.82
N ALA A 442 15.59 -0.68 -8.29
CA ALA A 442 14.60 -0.94 -7.24
C ALA A 442 13.42 -1.75 -7.79
N VAL A 443 13.21 -2.95 -7.26
CA VAL A 443 12.09 -3.83 -7.63
C VAL A 443 10.81 -3.38 -6.94
N HIS A 444 9.65 -3.91 -7.35
CA HIS A 444 8.35 -3.62 -6.74
C HIS A 444 8.41 -3.73 -5.21
N SER A 445 7.81 -2.79 -4.51
CA SER A 445 7.79 -2.65 -3.05
C SER A 445 9.14 -2.38 -2.36
N ALA A 446 10.23 -2.14 -3.12
CA ALA A 446 11.55 -1.88 -2.54
C ALA A 446 11.65 -0.52 -1.83
N ASP A 447 10.80 0.41 -2.17
CA ASP A 447 10.72 1.74 -1.59
C ASP A 447 10.13 1.80 -0.18
N ILE A 448 9.36 0.79 0.24
CA ILE A 448 8.57 0.82 1.49
C ILE A 448 9.46 1.05 2.71
N GLU A 449 10.45 0.18 2.95
CA GLU A 449 11.32 0.26 4.14
C GLU A 449 12.12 1.56 4.19
N TYR A 450 12.52 2.07 3.02
CA TYR A 450 13.25 3.34 2.94
C TYR A 450 12.33 4.54 3.24
N ALA A 451 11.15 4.58 2.61
CA ALA A 451 10.19 5.65 2.80
C ALA A 451 9.65 5.69 4.23
N MET A 452 9.41 4.53 4.85
CA MET A 452 8.90 4.40 6.22
C MET A 452 10.00 4.46 7.29
N GLY A 453 11.30 4.41 6.91
CA GLY A 453 12.41 4.40 7.85
C GLY A 453 12.55 3.10 8.64
N THR A 454 12.09 1.99 8.08
CA THR A 454 11.93 0.70 8.78
C THR A 454 12.95 -0.36 8.36
N LEU A 455 14.06 -0.01 7.72
CA LEU A 455 15.10 -0.94 7.27
C LEU A 455 15.45 -2.02 8.30
N PRO A 456 15.69 -1.71 9.60
CA PRO A 456 16.06 -2.72 10.59
C PRO A 456 15.00 -3.78 10.85
N THR A 457 13.74 -3.54 10.45
CA THR A 457 12.65 -4.50 10.63
C THR A 457 12.68 -5.62 9.60
N ASN A 458 13.28 -5.38 8.43
CA ASN A 458 13.47 -6.38 7.39
C ASN A 458 14.89 -6.96 7.46
N ARG A 459 15.02 -8.13 8.09
CA ARG A 459 16.29 -8.82 8.32
C ARG A 459 16.73 -9.73 7.17
N VAL A 460 16.07 -9.64 6.04
CA VAL A 460 16.38 -10.43 4.84
C VAL A 460 17.65 -9.90 4.17
N TYR A 461 17.87 -8.59 4.24
CA TYR A 461 18.90 -7.88 3.49
C TYR A 461 20.04 -7.40 4.40
N ASP A 462 21.24 -7.33 3.84
CA ASP A 462 22.46 -6.82 4.46
C ASP A 462 22.55 -5.31 4.29
N TRP A 463 21.75 -4.57 5.05
CA TRP A 463 21.63 -3.12 4.96
C TRP A 463 22.97 -2.42 5.18
N GLN A 464 23.41 -1.64 4.18
CA GLN A 464 24.66 -0.89 4.18
C GLN A 464 24.46 0.54 4.74
N PRO A 465 25.53 1.24 5.16
CA PRO A 465 25.42 2.63 5.65
C PRO A 465 24.72 3.58 4.67
N GLU A 466 24.91 3.40 3.36
CA GLU A 466 24.26 4.19 2.31
C GLU A 466 22.74 4.00 2.28
N ASP A 467 22.25 2.77 2.56
CA ASP A 467 20.81 2.50 2.64
C ASP A 467 20.13 3.35 3.72
N TYR A 468 20.78 3.49 4.88
CA TYR A 468 20.27 4.33 5.97
C TYR A 468 20.26 5.82 5.61
N VAL A 469 21.26 6.30 4.85
CA VAL A 469 21.29 7.69 4.35
C VAL A 469 20.12 7.93 3.39
N ILE A 470 19.91 7.03 2.43
CA ILE A 470 18.81 7.12 1.47
C ILE A 470 17.45 7.05 2.19
N SER A 471 17.33 6.13 3.16
CA SER A 471 16.12 6.01 3.97
C SER A 471 15.82 7.28 4.78
N ASP A 472 16.84 7.94 5.34
CA ASP A 472 16.64 9.20 6.04
C ASP A 472 16.19 10.33 5.08
N ILE A 473 16.81 10.44 3.91
CA ILE A 473 16.40 11.38 2.86
C ILE A 473 14.94 11.14 2.46
N PHE A 474 14.60 9.89 2.10
CA PHE A 474 13.27 9.57 1.60
C PHE A 474 12.18 9.75 2.66
N SER A 475 12.43 9.26 3.88
CA SER A 475 11.49 9.43 4.99
C SER A 475 11.32 10.90 5.40
N ASN A 476 12.34 11.76 5.23
CA ASN A 476 12.21 13.20 5.48
C ASN A 476 11.29 13.87 4.44
N TYR A 477 11.36 13.51 3.16
CA TYR A 477 10.38 13.98 2.16
C TYR A 477 8.96 13.57 2.53
N TYR A 478 8.75 12.32 2.95
CA TYR A 478 7.44 11.81 3.37
C TYR A 478 6.91 12.61 4.57
N VAL A 479 7.72 12.77 5.61
CA VAL A 479 7.34 13.50 6.83
C VAL A 479 7.04 14.97 6.53
N ASN A 480 7.84 15.63 5.68
CA ASN A 480 7.58 17.01 5.28
C ASN A 480 6.24 17.14 4.55
N PHE A 481 5.96 16.21 3.62
CA PHE A 481 4.69 16.21 2.91
C PHE A 481 3.50 15.96 3.86
N VAL A 482 3.61 15.02 4.79
CA VAL A 482 2.57 14.77 5.82
C VAL A 482 2.35 16.00 6.69
N LYS A 483 3.42 16.76 7.01
CA LYS A 483 3.33 17.96 7.82
C LYS A 483 2.72 19.15 7.09
N THR A 484 2.93 19.30 5.79
CA THR A 484 2.70 20.57 5.09
C THR A 484 2.01 20.46 3.73
N GLY A 485 1.88 19.26 3.17
CA GLY A 485 1.48 19.04 1.76
C GLY A 485 2.59 19.38 0.74
N ASN A 486 3.81 19.68 1.22
CA ASN A 486 4.99 19.96 0.42
C ASN A 486 6.16 19.09 0.92
N PRO A 487 6.80 18.25 0.08
CA PRO A 487 7.87 17.36 0.50
C PRO A 487 9.20 18.08 0.78
N ASN A 488 9.38 19.32 0.31
CA ASN A 488 10.62 20.04 0.39
C ASN A 488 11.00 20.41 1.85
N GLY A 489 12.30 20.46 2.11
CA GLY A 489 12.84 20.79 3.43
C GLY A 489 14.33 21.05 3.42
N LEU A 490 14.84 21.52 4.52
CA LEU A 490 16.26 21.87 4.67
C LEU A 490 17.15 20.63 4.44
N GLY A 491 18.19 20.79 3.63
CA GLY A 491 19.15 19.74 3.34
C GLY A 491 18.70 18.69 2.30
N LEU A 492 17.49 18.86 1.74
CA LEU A 492 16.97 18.01 0.68
C LEU A 492 17.10 18.69 -0.70
N VAL A 493 17.24 17.88 -1.75
CA VAL A 493 17.17 18.39 -3.14
C VAL A 493 15.78 18.92 -3.39
N GLU A 494 15.66 20.10 -4.00
CA GLU A 494 14.36 20.69 -4.32
C GLU A 494 13.55 19.78 -5.24
N TRP A 495 12.36 19.41 -4.80
CA TRP A 495 11.40 18.58 -5.53
C TRP A 495 10.33 19.48 -6.14
N PRO A 496 10.40 19.78 -7.45
CA PRO A 496 9.42 20.63 -8.10
C PRO A 496 8.08 19.90 -8.29
N THR A 497 6.99 20.66 -8.33
CA THR A 497 5.69 20.13 -8.73
C THR A 497 5.68 19.80 -10.22
N THR A 498 4.83 18.86 -10.59
CA THR A 498 4.56 18.54 -12.03
C THR A 498 3.58 19.54 -12.68
N ASN A 499 2.93 20.39 -11.87
CA ASN A 499 1.91 21.33 -12.34
C ASN A 499 2.49 22.36 -13.32
N GLY A 500 1.70 22.68 -14.37
CA GLY A 500 2.09 23.68 -15.37
C GLY A 500 3.18 23.27 -16.35
N LYS A 501 3.69 22.02 -16.25
CA LYS A 501 4.74 21.49 -17.13
C LYS A 501 4.18 20.47 -18.12
N ALA A 502 4.59 20.58 -19.40
CA ALA A 502 4.30 19.56 -20.42
C ALA A 502 5.04 18.26 -20.12
N ILE A 503 6.33 18.37 -19.77
CA ILE A 503 7.16 17.25 -19.33
C ILE A 503 7.34 17.35 -17.83
N ALA A 504 6.97 16.31 -17.10
CA ALA A 504 7.08 16.30 -15.65
C ALA A 504 8.55 16.24 -15.19
N SER A 505 8.90 17.08 -14.21
CA SER A 505 10.14 16.95 -13.45
C SER A 505 9.94 15.90 -12.36
N VAL A 506 10.68 14.79 -12.43
CA VAL A 506 10.54 13.61 -11.56
C VAL A 506 11.78 13.50 -10.67
N LEU A 507 11.59 13.48 -9.36
CA LEU A 507 12.69 13.28 -8.41
C LEU A 507 13.16 11.82 -8.50
N GLN A 508 14.44 11.63 -8.82
CA GLN A 508 15.11 10.33 -8.77
C GLN A 508 15.71 10.16 -7.38
N ILE A 509 15.18 9.23 -6.60
CA ILE A 509 15.66 8.97 -5.22
C ILE A 509 16.66 7.82 -5.27
N ASP A 510 17.89 8.13 -4.97
CA ASP A 510 19.03 7.23 -4.94
C ASP A 510 20.13 7.85 -4.06
N VAL A 511 21.31 7.24 -3.96
CA VAL A 511 22.50 7.78 -3.28
C VAL A 511 22.75 9.23 -3.69
N ASN A 512 22.69 9.50 -5.00
CA ASN A 512 22.71 10.83 -5.57
C ASN A 512 21.29 11.21 -6.02
N THR A 513 20.50 11.73 -5.13
CA THR A 513 19.16 12.20 -5.45
C THR A 513 19.20 13.43 -6.38
N PHE A 514 18.42 13.42 -7.47
CA PHE A 514 18.37 14.51 -8.44
C PHE A 514 17.03 14.57 -9.16
N VAL A 515 16.74 15.67 -9.84
CA VAL A 515 15.53 15.85 -10.65
C VAL A 515 15.83 15.52 -12.11
N LYS A 516 14.95 14.76 -12.76
CA LYS A 516 15.06 14.38 -14.18
C LYS A 516 13.75 14.67 -14.91
N GLU A 517 13.86 15.12 -16.15
CA GLU A 517 12.78 15.14 -17.14
C GLU A 517 13.00 14.03 -18.15
N ASP A 518 11.95 13.29 -18.51
CA ASP A 518 12.02 12.20 -19.48
C ASP A 518 10.94 12.37 -20.57
N PRO A 519 11.27 13.07 -21.68
CA PRO A 519 10.35 13.27 -22.78
C PRO A 519 9.86 11.96 -23.43
N ASN A 520 10.71 10.92 -23.47
CA ASN A 520 10.33 9.63 -24.05
C ASN A 520 9.28 8.93 -23.19
N MET A 521 9.42 9.01 -21.87
CA MET A 521 8.42 8.47 -20.94
C MET A 521 7.05 9.17 -21.12
N GLU A 522 7.01 10.51 -21.11
CA GLU A 522 5.76 11.24 -21.32
C GLU A 522 5.13 10.86 -22.67
N LYS A 523 5.91 10.79 -23.73
CA LYS A 523 5.42 10.41 -25.07
C LYS A 523 4.91 8.96 -25.12
N ARG A 524 5.55 8.01 -24.42
CA ARG A 524 5.03 6.65 -24.28
C ARG A 524 3.63 6.66 -23.63
N TYR A 525 3.49 7.39 -22.52
CA TYR A 525 2.23 7.45 -21.78
C TYR A 525 1.12 8.17 -22.55
N GLU A 526 1.44 9.20 -23.32
CA GLU A 526 0.47 9.84 -24.23
C GLU A 526 -0.05 8.85 -25.30
N ILE A 527 0.83 8.01 -25.88
CA ILE A 527 0.43 6.95 -26.82
C ILE A 527 -0.46 5.93 -26.13
N MET A 528 -0.07 5.45 -24.96
CA MET A 528 -0.84 4.49 -24.17
C MET A 528 -2.22 5.06 -23.79
N ASP A 529 -2.28 6.33 -23.41
CA ASP A 529 -3.52 7.04 -23.09
C ASP A 529 -4.48 7.06 -24.28
N GLY A 530 -3.97 7.39 -25.47
CA GLY A 530 -4.73 7.35 -26.72
C GLY A 530 -5.21 5.94 -27.13
N LEU A 531 -4.59 4.87 -26.62
CA LEU A 531 -5.00 3.48 -26.86
C LEU A 531 -6.09 3.01 -25.89
N PHE A 532 -5.93 3.32 -24.60
CA PHE A 532 -6.76 2.75 -23.54
C PHE A 532 -8.01 3.58 -23.20
N TRP A 533 -7.98 4.89 -23.48
CA TRP A 533 -9.03 5.84 -23.05
C TRP A 533 -9.60 6.67 -24.21
N LYS A 534 -9.88 6.01 -25.34
CA LYS A 534 -10.60 6.60 -26.49
C LYS A 534 -12.05 6.85 -26.19
#